data_bc01a2d2b979cd0d5bd1763434aa1d83
#
_entry.id   bc01a2d2b979cd0d5bd1763434aa1d83
#
_cell.length_a   1.000
_cell.length_b   1.000
_cell.length_c   1.000
_cell.angle_alpha   90.00
_cell.angle_beta   90.00
_cell.angle_gamma   90.00
#
_symmetry.space_group_name_H-M   'P 1'
#
loop_
_entity.id
_entity.type
_entity.pdbx_description
1 polymer ?
#
loop_
_entity_poly.entity_id
_entity_poly.type
_entity_poly.pdbx_seq_one_letter_code
_entity_poly.pdbx_strand_id
1 'polypeptide(L)'
;MKKWSVRFSVAAALVVFGCISVRSESKIPDEYKTGDFAIGCQAYTFNRYSAFEAIEKTAQAGGKVIEFYPGQKLSKDDPTAKLDHHMSDENLAKLKAQLDKFHIKPVNYGVVGLSNNEQESRAVFEFARKLGLRAVTSEPQPEAMDLIEKLVKEYDVMMAIHNHPKQPRNPNYKFWDPNYVLSLVANRDRRLGSCADIGHFVRSGVKPVDALRILNGRVISSHLKDLNEFSPRGHDVPFGLGVSDIPAVLEELRRQHFDGNLSLEYEYNWDASVPDVAQCIGFVRGYEAHRKMRP
;
A
#
# COMPACT_ATOMS: atom_id res chain seq x y z
N MET A 1 -78.14 9.60 -32.05
CA MET A 1 -77.25 8.62 -31.37
C MET A 1 -75.81 9.14 -31.45
N LYS A 2 -75.31 9.71 -30.37
CA LYS A 2 -73.90 10.23 -30.27
C LYS A 2 -73.01 9.15 -29.72
N LYS A 3 -71.99 8.70 -30.45
CA LYS A 3 -70.99 7.75 -30.01
C LYS A 3 -69.88 8.53 -29.28
N TRP A 4 -69.70 8.25 -28.00
CA TRP A 4 -68.55 8.72 -27.21
C TRP A 4 -67.41 7.72 -27.38
N SER A 5 -66.26 8.18 -27.87
CA SER A 5 -65.00 7.43 -27.87
C SER A 5 -64.19 7.86 -26.68
N VAL A 6 -63.94 6.93 -25.76
CA VAL A 6 -63.01 7.10 -24.62
C VAL A 6 -61.60 6.77 -25.12
N ARG A 7 -60.69 7.74 -25.12
CA ARG A 7 -59.27 7.57 -25.34
C ARG A 7 -58.59 7.27 -24.02
N PHE A 8 -58.02 6.06 -23.87
CA PHE A 8 -57.12 5.74 -22.80
C PHE A 8 -55.71 6.22 -23.16
N SER A 9 -55.18 7.19 -22.45
CA SER A 9 -53.77 7.57 -22.52
C SER A 9 -52.95 6.71 -21.52
N VAL A 10 -52.11 5.82 -22.06
CA VAL A 10 -51.16 5.06 -21.27
C VAL A 10 -49.93 5.95 -21.09
N ALA A 11 -49.72 6.46 -19.86
CA ALA A 11 -48.50 7.15 -19.50
C ALA A 11 -47.42 6.09 -19.18
N ALA A 12 -46.42 5.96 -20.04
CA ALA A 12 -45.24 5.15 -19.77
C ALA A 12 -44.31 5.92 -18.82
N ALA A 13 -44.22 5.47 -17.60
CA ALA A 13 -43.21 5.96 -16.64
C ALA A 13 -41.84 5.39 -16.99
N LEU A 14 -40.96 6.23 -17.54
CA LEU A 14 -39.54 5.91 -17.72
C LEU A 14 -38.87 5.92 -16.32
N VAL A 15 -38.61 4.73 -15.77
CA VAL A 15 -37.74 4.58 -14.61
C VAL A 15 -36.30 4.71 -15.12
N VAL A 16 -35.72 5.90 -14.93
CA VAL A 16 -34.30 6.14 -15.15
C VAL A 16 -33.55 5.49 -13.99
N PHE A 17 -33.00 4.30 -14.18
CA PHE A 17 -31.98 3.74 -13.30
C PHE A 17 -30.75 4.61 -13.42
N GLY A 18 -30.59 5.55 -12.51
CA GLY A 18 -29.35 6.26 -12.32
C GLY A 18 -28.28 5.23 -11.89
N CYS A 19 -27.35 4.88 -12.78
CA CYS A 19 -26.11 4.25 -12.41
C CYS A 19 -25.39 5.21 -11.45
N ILE A 20 -25.57 5.01 -10.14
CA ILE A 20 -24.68 5.58 -9.14
C ILE A 20 -23.34 4.87 -9.37
N SER A 21 -22.46 5.53 -10.14
CA SER A 21 -21.06 5.14 -10.22
C SER A 21 -20.49 5.25 -8.80
N VAL A 22 -20.43 4.12 -8.10
CA VAL A 22 -19.68 4.02 -6.84
C VAL A 22 -18.24 4.33 -7.23
N ARG A 23 -17.81 5.56 -6.98
CA ARG A 23 -16.40 5.93 -7.10
C ARG A 23 -15.66 4.99 -6.17
N SER A 24 -14.81 4.14 -6.74
CA SER A 24 -13.88 3.29 -6.01
C SER A 24 -13.18 4.14 -4.93
N GLU A 25 -13.27 3.73 -3.66
CA GLU A 25 -12.53 4.34 -2.53
C GLU A 25 -11.02 4.14 -2.67
N SER A 26 -10.56 3.56 -3.78
CA SER A 26 -9.16 3.22 -4.03
C SER A 26 -8.23 4.43 -4.16
N LYS A 27 -8.76 5.65 -4.34
CA LYS A 27 -7.94 6.85 -4.52
C LYS A 27 -7.64 7.52 -3.18
N ILE A 28 -6.33 7.71 -2.88
CA ILE A 28 -5.91 8.42 -1.67
C ILE A 28 -6.22 9.92 -1.86
N PRO A 29 -6.99 10.57 -0.93
CA PRO A 29 -7.33 11.97 -1.02
C PRO A 29 -6.10 12.89 -1.01
N ASP A 30 -6.20 14.06 -1.66
CA ASP A 30 -5.06 14.95 -1.85
C ASP A 30 -4.54 15.57 -0.53
N GLU A 31 -5.38 15.67 0.50
CA GLU A 31 -4.98 16.11 1.84
C GLU A 31 -3.93 15.18 2.48
N TYR A 32 -3.91 13.90 2.10
CA TYR A 32 -2.92 12.92 2.54
C TYR A 32 -1.69 12.84 1.64
N LYS A 33 -1.55 13.74 0.65
CA LYS A 33 -0.40 13.77 -0.26
C LYS A 33 0.60 14.87 0.10
N THR A 34 1.82 14.64 -0.33
CA THR A 34 2.92 15.59 -0.35
C THR A 34 3.36 15.71 -1.81
N GLY A 35 2.97 16.80 -2.47
CA GLY A 35 3.08 16.89 -3.93
C GLY A 35 2.16 15.88 -4.61
N ASP A 36 2.73 15.06 -5.48
CA ASP A 36 1.97 14.03 -6.20
C ASP A 36 1.86 12.70 -5.41
N PHE A 37 2.56 12.55 -4.28
CA PHE A 37 2.73 11.29 -3.57
C PHE A 37 2.07 11.27 -2.19
N ALA A 38 1.33 10.19 -1.89
CA ALA A 38 0.92 9.86 -0.53
C ALA A 38 2.09 9.16 0.17
N ILE A 39 2.80 9.87 1.06
CA ILE A 39 3.99 9.36 1.75
C ILE A 39 3.77 9.23 3.25
N GLY A 40 4.23 8.13 3.80
CA GLY A 40 4.24 7.84 5.24
C GLY A 40 5.07 6.61 5.53
N CYS A 41 4.70 5.83 6.53
CA CYS A 41 5.52 4.70 6.99
C CYS A 41 4.81 3.36 6.79
N GLN A 42 5.61 2.32 6.48
CA GLN A 42 5.29 0.96 6.88
C GLN A 42 5.59 0.87 8.40
N ALA A 43 4.62 0.41 9.18
CA ALA A 43 4.73 0.40 10.65
C ALA A 43 5.85 -0.51 11.17
N TYR A 44 6.40 -1.40 10.34
CA TYR A 44 7.56 -2.21 10.68
C TYR A 44 8.83 -1.37 10.94
N THR A 45 8.92 -0.17 10.38
CA THR A 45 9.92 0.86 10.76
C THR A 45 9.96 1.09 12.27
N PHE A 46 8.83 0.88 12.93
CA PHE A 46 8.63 1.07 14.36
C PHE A 46 8.26 -0.26 15.07
N ASN A 47 8.84 -1.39 14.64
CA ASN A 47 8.49 -2.73 15.14
C ASN A 47 8.79 -2.97 16.61
N ARG A 48 9.63 -2.13 17.23
CA ARG A 48 9.91 -2.13 18.67
C ARG A 48 8.84 -1.40 19.49
N TYR A 49 7.88 -0.77 18.82
CA TYR A 49 6.80 0.03 19.39
C TYR A 49 5.44 -0.58 19.04
N SER A 50 4.41 -0.16 19.76
CA SER A 50 3.02 -0.54 19.44
C SER A 50 2.52 0.16 18.16
N ALA A 51 1.41 -0.34 17.60
CA ALA A 51 0.75 0.28 16.45
C ALA A 51 0.32 1.72 16.75
N PHE A 52 -0.15 2.00 17.97
CA PHE A 52 -0.52 3.35 18.39
C PHE A 52 0.69 4.29 18.40
N GLU A 53 1.82 3.82 18.89
CA GLU A 53 3.07 4.59 18.87
C GLU A 53 3.62 4.72 17.44
N ALA A 54 3.46 3.71 16.58
CA ALA A 54 3.85 3.80 15.17
C ALA A 54 3.04 4.87 14.42
N ILE A 55 1.73 5.00 14.69
CA ILE A 55 0.89 6.08 14.17
C ILE A 55 1.42 7.45 14.61
N GLU A 56 1.69 7.61 15.91
CA GLU A 56 2.23 8.86 16.48
C GLU A 56 3.58 9.21 15.87
N LYS A 57 4.51 8.26 15.79
CA LYS A 57 5.84 8.44 15.21
C LYS A 57 5.79 8.77 13.71
N THR A 58 4.85 8.17 12.97
CA THR A 58 4.58 8.52 11.58
C THR A 58 4.17 9.99 11.44
N ALA A 59 3.25 10.45 12.30
CA ALA A 59 2.83 11.85 12.32
C ALA A 59 3.97 12.80 12.72
N GLN A 60 4.75 12.45 13.76
CA GLN A 60 5.92 13.21 14.20
C GLN A 60 6.98 13.37 13.11
N ALA A 61 7.20 12.33 12.30
CA ALA A 61 8.10 12.38 11.16
C ALA A 61 7.52 13.17 9.95
N GLY A 62 6.24 13.58 10.02
CA GLY A 62 5.56 14.32 8.95
C GLY A 62 4.92 13.43 7.88
N GLY A 63 4.79 12.13 8.13
CA GLY A 63 4.03 11.21 7.29
C GLY A 63 2.53 11.48 7.38
N LYS A 64 1.80 11.10 6.33
CA LYS A 64 0.34 11.29 6.25
C LYS A 64 -0.43 9.99 6.07
N VAL A 65 0.26 8.93 5.72
CA VAL A 65 -0.32 7.60 5.53
C VAL A 65 0.47 6.56 6.33
N ILE A 66 -0.16 5.45 6.65
CA ILE A 66 0.49 4.32 7.32
C ILE A 66 0.06 3.00 6.70
N GLU A 67 1.00 2.10 6.54
CA GLU A 67 0.79 0.69 6.23
C GLU A 67 1.06 -0.14 7.47
N PHE A 68 0.17 -1.05 7.84
CA PHE A 68 0.32 -1.90 9.01
C PHE A 68 0.82 -3.30 8.64
N TYR A 69 1.39 -4.01 9.60
CA TYR A 69 1.78 -5.41 9.46
C TYR A 69 1.11 -6.29 10.54
N PRO A 70 0.87 -7.59 10.26
CA PRO A 70 0.22 -8.48 11.21
C PRO A 70 1.08 -8.79 12.43
N GLY A 71 0.44 -8.82 13.61
CA GLY A 71 1.06 -9.25 14.85
C GLY A 71 1.74 -8.16 15.67
N GLN A 72 1.75 -6.89 15.21
CA GLN A 72 2.24 -5.77 16.01
C GLN A 72 1.37 -5.60 17.27
N LYS A 73 1.98 -5.31 18.42
CA LYS A 73 1.22 -4.95 19.64
C LYS A 73 0.34 -3.74 19.32
N LEU A 74 -0.93 -3.79 19.74
CA LEU A 74 -1.87 -2.71 19.44
C LEU A 74 -1.52 -1.43 20.20
N SER A 75 -1.32 -1.53 21.52
CA SER A 75 -0.93 -0.41 22.37
C SER A 75 0.05 -0.88 23.43
N LYS A 76 0.73 0.08 24.09
CA LYS A 76 1.57 -0.22 25.24
C LYS A 76 0.78 -0.56 26.50
N ASP A 77 -0.47 -0.08 26.60
CA ASP A 77 -1.33 -0.26 27.76
C ASP A 77 -2.01 -1.63 27.76
N ASP A 78 -2.12 -2.28 26.58
CA ASP A 78 -2.57 -3.67 26.43
C ASP A 78 -1.56 -4.46 25.58
N PRO A 79 -0.54 -5.04 26.21
CA PRO A 79 0.51 -5.77 25.51
C PRO A 79 0.04 -7.11 24.92
N THR A 80 -1.17 -7.58 25.25
CA THR A 80 -1.75 -8.83 24.74
C THR A 80 -2.52 -8.60 23.46
N ALA A 81 -3.13 -7.42 23.29
CA ALA A 81 -3.84 -7.07 22.07
C ALA A 81 -2.86 -6.87 20.92
N LYS A 82 -3.17 -7.48 19.79
CA LYS A 82 -2.38 -7.36 18.56
C LYS A 82 -3.21 -6.77 17.45
N LEU A 83 -2.55 -6.05 16.57
CA LEU A 83 -3.10 -5.64 15.30
C LEU A 83 -2.95 -6.81 14.32
N ASP A 84 -4.05 -7.43 13.99
CA ASP A 84 -4.15 -8.44 12.93
C ASP A 84 -5.59 -8.51 12.41
N HIS A 85 -5.80 -9.31 11.37
CA HIS A 85 -7.10 -9.42 10.72
C HIS A 85 -8.15 -10.23 11.54
N HIS A 86 -7.79 -10.74 12.71
CA HIS A 86 -8.71 -11.36 13.67
C HIS A 86 -8.99 -10.48 14.89
N MET A 87 -8.47 -9.23 14.90
CA MET A 87 -8.70 -8.33 16.02
C MET A 87 -10.20 -8.04 16.22
N SER A 88 -10.61 -7.80 17.47
CA SER A 88 -11.99 -7.48 17.80
C SER A 88 -12.44 -6.15 17.22
N ASP A 89 -13.75 -6.00 16.97
CA ASP A 89 -14.32 -4.73 16.50
C ASP A 89 -14.07 -3.58 17.51
N GLU A 90 -13.97 -3.88 18.81
CA GLU A 90 -13.59 -2.91 19.84
C GLU A 90 -12.16 -2.40 19.63
N ASN A 91 -11.20 -3.30 19.41
CA ASN A 91 -9.81 -2.92 19.15
C ASN A 91 -9.67 -2.20 17.80
N LEU A 92 -10.45 -2.60 16.79
CA LEU A 92 -10.51 -1.90 15.51
C LEU A 92 -11.03 -0.46 15.68
N ALA A 93 -12.04 -0.25 16.54
CA ALA A 93 -12.54 1.10 16.84
C ALA A 93 -11.49 1.95 17.57
N LYS A 94 -10.73 1.37 18.52
CA LYS A 94 -9.60 2.06 19.19
C LYS A 94 -8.51 2.44 18.19
N LEU A 95 -8.17 1.56 17.24
CA LEU A 95 -7.20 1.84 16.18
C LEU A 95 -7.66 3.01 15.30
N LYS A 96 -8.93 3.01 14.87
CA LYS A 96 -9.51 4.11 14.08
C LYS A 96 -9.45 5.44 14.85
N ALA A 97 -9.82 5.45 16.12
CA ALA A 97 -9.74 6.65 16.95
C ALA A 97 -8.30 7.19 17.07
N GLN A 98 -7.29 6.31 17.14
CA GLN A 98 -5.88 6.72 17.16
C GLN A 98 -5.44 7.31 15.82
N LEU A 99 -5.87 6.73 14.70
CA LEU A 99 -5.62 7.25 13.35
C LEU A 99 -6.24 8.65 13.17
N ASP A 100 -7.50 8.82 13.59
CA ASP A 100 -8.21 10.10 13.53
C ASP A 100 -7.53 11.17 14.39
N LYS A 101 -7.11 10.80 15.61
CA LYS A 101 -6.40 11.71 16.53
C LYS A 101 -5.12 12.30 15.91
N PHE A 102 -4.39 11.53 15.14
CA PHE A 102 -3.14 11.97 14.50
C PHE A 102 -3.30 12.35 13.01
N HIS A 103 -4.52 12.31 12.47
CA HIS A 103 -4.82 12.58 11.07
C HIS A 103 -3.98 11.74 10.10
N ILE A 104 -3.78 10.47 10.43
CA ILE A 104 -3.06 9.49 9.61
C ILE A 104 -4.07 8.59 8.91
N LYS A 105 -3.95 8.49 7.57
CA LYS A 105 -4.78 7.57 6.79
C LYS A 105 -4.13 6.19 6.71
N PRO A 106 -4.81 5.12 7.14
CA PRO A 106 -4.35 3.77 6.87
C PRO A 106 -4.54 3.48 5.38
N VAL A 107 -3.55 2.85 4.75
CA VAL A 107 -3.56 2.61 3.29
C VAL A 107 -3.41 1.14 2.93
N ASN A 108 -2.50 0.42 3.56
CA ASN A 108 -2.22 -0.98 3.27
C ASN A 108 -2.07 -1.81 4.56
N TYR A 109 -2.14 -3.13 4.39
CA TYR A 109 -1.87 -4.12 5.44
C TYR A 109 -1.06 -5.28 4.88
N GLY A 110 0.11 -5.54 5.45
CA GLY A 110 1.01 -6.63 5.07
C GLY A 110 2.46 -6.38 5.56
N VAL A 111 3.37 -7.32 5.35
CA VAL A 111 3.21 -8.47 4.44
C VAL A 111 2.38 -9.55 5.14
N VAL A 112 1.29 -9.97 4.56
CA VAL A 112 0.40 -11.02 5.06
C VAL A 112 0.36 -12.20 4.11
N GLY A 113 0.30 -13.42 4.65
CA GLY A 113 0.16 -14.61 3.82
C GLY A 113 -1.23 -14.72 3.19
N LEU A 114 -1.28 -15.00 1.88
CA LEU A 114 -2.50 -15.37 1.17
C LEU A 114 -2.32 -16.75 0.54
N SER A 115 -3.28 -17.63 0.75
CA SER A 115 -3.24 -19.04 0.32
C SER A 115 -4.60 -19.49 -0.21
N ASN A 116 -4.70 -20.75 -0.64
CA ASN A 116 -5.97 -21.36 -1.02
C ASN A 116 -6.91 -21.67 0.18
N ASN A 117 -6.53 -21.33 1.41
CA ASN A 117 -7.48 -21.29 2.52
C ASN A 117 -8.40 -20.07 2.34
N GLU A 118 -9.57 -20.30 1.73
CA GLU A 118 -10.51 -19.21 1.40
C GLU A 118 -10.99 -18.48 2.65
N GLN A 119 -11.19 -19.16 3.77
CA GLN A 119 -11.66 -18.55 5.01
C GLN A 119 -10.64 -17.54 5.54
N GLU A 120 -9.36 -17.92 5.62
CA GLU A 120 -8.28 -17.04 6.08
C GLU A 120 -8.05 -15.89 5.12
N SER A 121 -7.99 -16.17 3.81
CA SER A 121 -7.82 -15.12 2.82
C SER A 121 -8.98 -14.12 2.85
N ARG A 122 -10.23 -14.56 3.04
CA ARG A 122 -11.39 -13.68 3.23
C ARG A 122 -11.26 -12.80 4.46
N ALA A 123 -10.81 -13.36 5.60
CA ALA A 123 -10.65 -12.59 6.84
C ALA A 123 -9.69 -11.38 6.62
N VAL A 124 -8.62 -11.57 5.83
CA VAL A 124 -7.69 -10.49 5.47
C VAL A 124 -8.40 -9.38 4.67
N PHE A 125 -9.19 -9.74 3.65
CA PHE A 125 -9.90 -8.76 2.83
C PHE A 125 -11.05 -8.08 3.58
N GLU A 126 -11.74 -8.80 4.47
CA GLU A 126 -12.77 -8.22 5.36
C GLU A 126 -12.17 -7.19 6.31
N PHE A 127 -11.04 -7.50 6.93
CA PHE A 127 -10.30 -6.57 7.77
C PHE A 127 -9.88 -5.33 6.96
N ALA A 128 -9.31 -5.52 5.78
CA ALA A 128 -8.90 -4.43 4.92
C ALA A 128 -10.09 -3.50 4.61
N ARG A 129 -11.25 -4.05 4.24
CA ARG A 129 -12.47 -3.29 4.00
C ARG A 129 -12.97 -2.59 5.27
N LYS A 130 -13.01 -3.26 6.42
CA LYS A 130 -13.44 -2.69 7.72
C LYS A 130 -12.57 -1.51 8.14
N LEU A 131 -11.27 -1.56 7.89
CA LEU A 131 -10.33 -0.48 8.21
C LEU A 131 -10.28 0.61 7.11
N GLY A 132 -10.89 0.37 5.95
CA GLY A 132 -10.88 1.32 4.82
C GLY A 132 -9.54 1.36 4.10
N LEU A 133 -8.85 0.21 4.00
CA LEU A 133 -7.57 0.08 3.32
C LEU A 133 -7.76 0.05 1.80
N ARG A 134 -6.78 0.60 1.09
CA ARG A 134 -6.70 0.54 -0.36
C ARG A 134 -6.22 -0.83 -0.85
N ALA A 135 -5.25 -1.42 -0.16
CA ALA A 135 -4.63 -2.67 -0.58
C ALA A 135 -4.21 -3.57 0.60
N VAL A 136 -4.04 -4.83 0.30
CA VAL A 136 -3.24 -5.76 1.11
C VAL A 136 -1.90 -6.01 0.42
N THR A 137 -0.83 -6.12 1.19
CA THR A 137 0.52 -6.41 0.71
C THR A 137 0.85 -7.85 1.07
N SER A 138 1.28 -8.67 0.10
CA SER A 138 1.44 -10.13 0.29
C SER A 138 2.58 -10.69 -0.55
N GLU A 139 3.12 -11.81 -0.12
CA GLU A 139 3.83 -12.78 -0.95
C GLU A 139 2.93 -14.02 -1.06
N PRO A 140 2.00 -14.04 -2.02
CA PRO A 140 0.97 -15.06 -2.09
C PRO A 140 1.53 -16.41 -2.56
N GLN A 141 0.86 -17.49 -2.18
CA GLN A 141 1.08 -18.77 -2.86
C GLN A 141 0.61 -18.64 -4.32
N PRO A 142 1.44 -18.97 -5.33
CA PRO A 142 1.08 -18.80 -6.74
C PRO A 142 -0.22 -19.51 -7.12
N GLU A 143 -0.50 -20.64 -6.48
CA GLU A 143 -1.72 -21.44 -6.68
C GLU A 143 -2.99 -20.75 -6.19
N ALA A 144 -2.85 -19.77 -5.29
CA ALA A 144 -3.97 -19.03 -4.72
C ALA A 144 -4.39 -17.82 -5.60
N MET A 145 -3.66 -17.51 -6.67
CA MET A 145 -3.89 -16.28 -7.45
C MET A 145 -5.30 -16.19 -8.04
N ASP A 146 -5.95 -17.30 -8.38
CA ASP A 146 -7.33 -17.28 -8.90
C ASP A 146 -8.34 -16.93 -7.79
N LEU A 147 -8.15 -17.48 -6.60
CA LEU A 147 -8.94 -17.12 -5.42
C LEU A 147 -8.73 -15.65 -5.05
N ILE A 148 -7.48 -15.21 -5.02
CA ILE A 148 -7.14 -13.81 -4.69
C ILE A 148 -7.77 -12.86 -5.72
N GLU A 149 -7.75 -13.20 -7.02
CA GLU A 149 -8.42 -12.40 -8.05
C GLU A 149 -9.94 -12.31 -7.85
N LYS A 150 -10.59 -13.38 -7.39
CA LYS A 150 -11.99 -13.36 -6.97
C LYS A 150 -12.20 -12.39 -5.80
N LEU A 151 -11.34 -12.47 -4.76
CA LEU A 151 -11.48 -11.67 -3.55
C LEU A 151 -11.22 -10.18 -3.80
N VAL A 152 -10.22 -9.79 -4.60
CA VAL A 152 -9.99 -8.36 -4.92
C VAL A 152 -11.19 -7.73 -5.65
N LYS A 153 -11.91 -8.52 -6.47
CA LYS A 153 -13.13 -8.07 -7.14
C LYS A 153 -14.31 -7.97 -6.18
N GLU A 154 -14.46 -8.95 -5.29
CA GLU A 154 -15.56 -9.04 -4.33
C GLU A 154 -15.50 -7.92 -3.28
N TYR A 155 -14.31 -7.65 -2.76
CA TYR A 155 -14.11 -6.67 -1.67
C TYR A 155 -13.77 -5.27 -2.17
N ASP A 156 -13.47 -5.10 -3.46
CA ASP A 156 -12.91 -3.88 -4.08
C ASP A 156 -11.66 -3.37 -3.35
N VAL A 157 -10.80 -4.30 -2.91
CA VAL A 157 -9.51 -4.07 -2.27
C VAL A 157 -8.42 -4.62 -3.17
N MET A 158 -7.34 -3.86 -3.40
CA MET A 158 -6.22 -4.30 -4.22
C MET A 158 -5.35 -5.32 -3.48
N MET A 159 -4.56 -6.10 -4.21
CA MET A 159 -3.48 -6.89 -3.65
C MET A 159 -2.17 -6.58 -4.37
N ALA A 160 -1.17 -6.22 -3.57
CA ALA A 160 0.16 -5.83 -4.03
C ALA A 160 1.19 -6.88 -3.63
N ILE A 161 1.82 -7.53 -4.61
CA ILE A 161 2.89 -8.51 -4.36
C ILE A 161 4.14 -7.76 -3.91
N HIS A 162 4.60 -8.09 -2.71
CA HIS A 162 5.85 -7.59 -2.13
C HIS A 162 7.04 -8.40 -2.61
N ASN A 163 8.21 -7.80 -2.61
CA ASN A 163 9.48 -8.46 -2.88
C ASN A 163 10.44 -8.31 -1.70
N HIS A 164 10.84 -9.43 -1.08
CA HIS A 164 12.03 -9.48 -0.22
C HIS A 164 13.30 -9.72 -1.05
N PRO A 165 14.48 -9.59 -0.44
CA PRO A 165 15.74 -9.81 -1.16
C PRO A 165 15.88 -11.25 -1.68
N LYS A 166 16.68 -11.41 -2.74
CA LYS A 166 17.07 -12.71 -3.26
C LYS A 166 17.66 -13.57 -2.15
N GLN A 167 17.17 -14.80 -2.03
CA GLN A 167 17.56 -15.75 -1.01
C GLN A 167 18.50 -16.82 -1.60
N PRO A 168 19.83 -16.71 -1.45
CA PRO A 168 20.78 -17.66 -2.08
C PRO A 168 20.58 -19.13 -1.64
N ARG A 169 20.03 -19.31 -0.40
CA ARG A 169 19.77 -20.66 0.16
C ARG A 169 18.39 -21.21 -0.22
N ASN A 170 17.53 -20.40 -0.83
CA ASN A 170 16.22 -20.80 -1.32
C ASN A 170 16.03 -20.38 -2.78
N PRO A 171 16.50 -21.19 -3.75
CA PRO A 171 16.41 -20.87 -5.16
C PRO A 171 14.96 -20.82 -5.69
N ASN A 172 14.01 -21.37 -4.94
CA ASN A 172 12.59 -21.33 -5.28
C ASN A 172 11.92 -19.99 -4.91
N TYR A 173 12.55 -19.17 -4.06
CA TYR A 173 12.07 -17.82 -3.75
C TYR A 173 12.35 -16.89 -4.95
N LYS A 174 11.30 -16.42 -5.62
CA LYS A 174 11.38 -15.66 -6.88
C LYS A 174 10.82 -14.25 -6.82
N PHE A 175 10.17 -13.84 -5.73
CA PHE A 175 9.53 -12.52 -5.65
C PHE A 175 10.52 -11.35 -5.76
N TRP A 176 11.82 -11.56 -5.54
CA TRP A 176 12.88 -10.59 -5.78
C TRP A 176 13.02 -10.17 -7.26
N ASP A 177 12.53 -11.01 -8.21
CA ASP A 177 12.61 -10.76 -9.65
C ASP A 177 11.32 -10.05 -10.13
N PRO A 178 11.41 -8.79 -10.61
CA PRO A 178 10.24 -8.06 -11.09
C PRO A 178 9.55 -8.73 -12.29
N ASN A 179 10.29 -9.51 -13.11
CA ASN A 179 9.68 -10.27 -14.21
C ASN A 179 8.79 -11.40 -13.66
N TYR A 180 9.22 -12.06 -12.59
CA TYR A 180 8.38 -13.08 -11.96
C TYR A 180 7.10 -12.47 -11.37
N VAL A 181 7.22 -11.37 -10.64
CA VAL A 181 6.06 -10.66 -10.10
C VAL A 181 5.11 -10.23 -11.24
N LEU A 182 5.66 -9.65 -12.31
CA LEU A 182 4.86 -9.27 -13.48
C LEU A 182 4.15 -10.49 -14.09
N SER A 183 4.81 -11.65 -14.21
CA SER A 183 4.21 -12.86 -14.78
C SER A 183 2.97 -13.34 -14.02
N LEU A 184 2.92 -13.10 -12.71
CA LEU A 184 1.78 -13.46 -11.86
C LEU A 184 0.57 -12.53 -12.03
N VAL A 185 0.78 -11.27 -12.44
CA VAL A 185 -0.28 -10.24 -12.47
C VAL A 185 -0.59 -9.70 -13.87
N ALA A 186 0.25 -9.92 -14.89
CA ALA A 186 0.16 -9.27 -16.19
C ALA A 186 -1.22 -9.44 -16.89
N ASN A 187 -1.78 -10.64 -16.82
CA ASN A 187 -3.03 -11.01 -17.49
C ASN A 187 -4.22 -11.10 -16.52
N ARG A 188 -4.12 -10.52 -15.32
CA ARG A 188 -5.13 -10.54 -14.28
C ARG A 188 -5.78 -9.18 -14.09
N ASP A 189 -6.81 -9.12 -13.27
CA ASP A 189 -7.48 -7.88 -12.89
C ASP A 189 -6.46 -6.81 -12.45
N ARG A 190 -6.74 -5.55 -12.75
CA ARG A 190 -5.85 -4.43 -12.44
C ARG A 190 -5.69 -4.15 -10.94
N ARG A 191 -6.54 -4.74 -10.10
CA ARG A 191 -6.39 -4.71 -8.63
C ARG A 191 -5.26 -5.61 -8.14
N LEU A 192 -4.64 -6.41 -9.02
CA LEU A 192 -3.46 -7.22 -8.73
C LEU A 192 -2.22 -6.54 -9.31
N GLY A 193 -1.22 -6.31 -8.48
CA GLY A 193 0.01 -5.65 -8.89
C GLY A 193 1.14 -5.86 -7.90
N SER A 194 2.06 -4.92 -7.85
CA SER A 194 3.27 -4.98 -7.02
C SER A 194 3.25 -3.92 -5.92
N CYS A 195 3.71 -4.30 -4.73
CA CYS A 195 4.32 -3.43 -3.75
C CYS A 195 5.83 -3.47 -3.98
N ALA A 196 6.35 -2.51 -4.75
CA ALA A 196 7.76 -2.50 -5.13
C ALA A 196 8.64 -2.04 -3.96
N ASP A 197 9.35 -2.97 -3.32
CA ASP A 197 10.37 -2.61 -2.31
C ASP A 197 11.67 -2.27 -3.00
N ILE A 198 12.01 -0.99 -2.97
CA ILE A 198 13.16 -0.41 -3.65
C ILE A 198 14.47 -0.90 -3.06
N GLY A 199 14.56 -0.98 -1.72
CA GLY A 199 15.78 -1.45 -1.05
C GLY A 199 16.04 -2.95 -1.29
N HIS A 200 14.98 -3.75 -1.34
CA HIS A 200 15.12 -5.16 -1.59
C HIS A 200 15.51 -5.47 -3.05
N PHE A 201 15.15 -4.61 -4.01
CA PHE A 201 15.72 -4.67 -5.35
C PHE A 201 17.23 -4.42 -5.31
N VAL A 202 17.68 -3.36 -4.64
CA VAL A 202 19.12 -3.06 -4.47
C VAL A 202 19.86 -4.24 -3.83
N ARG A 203 19.33 -4.81 -2.74
CA ARG A 203 19.89 -6.00 -2.06
C ARG A 203 19.93 -7.25 -2.97
N SER A 204 19.09 -7.28 -4.00
CA SER A 204 19.02 -8.37 -4.98
C SER A 204 19.87 -8.13 -6.23
N GLY A 205 20.58 -7.00 -6.31
CA GLY A 205 21.37 -6.62 -7.48
C GLY A 205 20.54 -6.09 -8.65
N VAL A 206 19.29 -5.66 -8.40
CA VAL A 206 18.38 -5.08 -9.39
C VAL A 206 18.32 -3.57 -9.19
N LYS A 207 18.51 -2.79 -10.26
CA LYS A 207 18.35 -1.34 -10.19
C LYS A 207 16.86 -0.98 -10.01
N PRO A 208 16.50 -0.17 -9.02
CA PRO A 208 15.09 0.17 -8.72
C PRO A 208 14.30 0.67 -9.93
N VAL A 209 14.85 1.62 -10.69
CA VAL A 209 14.18 2.20 -11.86
C VAL A 209 13.92 1.15 -12.95
N ASP A 210 14.84 0.19 -13.15
CA ASP A 210 14.66 -0.87 -14.13
C ASP A 210 13.54 -1.84 -13.67
N ALA A 211 13.49 -2.16 -12.37
CA ALA A 211 12.39 -2.95 -11.81
C ALA A 211 11.04 -2.26 -11.99
N LEU A 212 10.96 -0.96 -11.70
CA LEU A 212 9.74 -0.18 -11.90
C LEU A 212 9.31 -0.13 -13.37
N ARG A 213 10.24 -0.03 -14.30
CA ARG A 213 9.94 -0.06 -15.75
C ARG A 213 9.39 -1.41 -16.19
N ILE A 214 9.92 -2.52 -15.68
CA ILE A 214 9.38 -3.87 -15.91
C ILE A 214 7.95 -3.95 -15.39
N LEU A 215 7.68 -3.42 -14.19
CA LEU A 215 6.38 -3.43 -13.53
C LEU A 215 5.41 -2.32 -14.01
N ASN A 216 5.72 -1.64 -15.10
CA ASN A 216 4.96 -0.49 -15.60
C ASN A 216 3.45 -0.76 -15.67
N GLY A 217 2.67 0.11 -15.01
CA GLY A 217 1.21 0.02 -14.92
C GLY A 217 0.69 -1.08 -13.97
N ARG A 218 1.60 -1.71 -13.17
CA ARG A 218 1.27 -2.70 -12.15
C ARG A 218 1.77 -2.35 -10.76
N VAL A 219 2.41 -1.20 -10.56
CA VAL A 219 2.84 -0.74 -9.24
C VAL A 219 1.63 -0.16 -8.48
N ILE A 220 1.19 -0.84 -7.42
CA ILE A 220 0.08 -0.44 -6.54
C ILE A 220 0.58 0.38 -5.37
N SER A 221 1.71 -0.01 -4.78
CA SER A 221 2.39 0.67 -3.68
C SER A 221 3.90 0.47 -3.80
N SER A 222 4.66 1.18 -3.00
CA SER A 222 6.10 0.99 -2.93
C SER A 222 6.59 1.13 -1.49
N HIS A 223 7.50 0.23 -1.07
CA HIS A 223 8.32 0.46 0.10
C HIS A 223 9.57 1.21 -0.34
N LEU A 224 9.69 2.47 0.11
CA LEU A 224 10.83 3.29 -0.21
C LEU A 224 11.95 3.08 0.81
N LYS A 225 13.12 2.75 0.28
CA LYS A 225 14.37 2.60 1.05
C LYS A 225 15.51 3.17 0.23
N ASP A 226 16.42 3.89 0.86
CA ASP A 226 17.72 4.24 0.28
C ASP A 226 18.82 3.51 1.03
N LEU A 227 19.68 2.81 0.33
CA LEU A 227 20.68 1.94 0.94
C LEU A 227 22.08 2.53 0.77
N ASN A 228 22.93 2.35 1.79
CA ASN A 228 24.32 2.85 1.77
C ASN A 228 25.20 2.20 0.71
N GLU A 229 24.88 0.97 0.25
CA GLU A 229 25.63 0.24 -0.75
C GLU A 229 24.74 -0.67 -1.62
N PHE A 230 25.15 -0.91 -2.87
CA PHE A 230 24.48 -1.79 -3.79
C PHE A 230 24.91 -3.24 -3.57
N SER A 231 24.46 -3.81 -2.46
CA SER A 231 24.84 -5.16 -2.04
C SER A 231 23.76 -5.81 -1.16
N PRO A 232 23.80 -7.16 -0.99
CA PRO A 232 22.89 -7.85 -0.07
C PRO A 232 23.02 -7.40 1.40
N ARG A 233 24.10 -6.70 1.76
CA ARG A 233 24.36 -6.20 3.12
C ARG A 233 24.00 -4.73 3.32
N GLY A 234 23.54 -4.06 2.27
CA GLY A 234 23.13 -2.68 2.33
C GLY A 234 22.10 -2.45 3.45
N HIS A 235 22.31 -1.40 4.26
CA HIS A 235 21.39 -0.95 5.28
C HIS A 235 20.79 0.40 4.90
N ASP A 236 19.66 0.73 5.52
CA ASP A 236 18.92 1.96 5.22
C ASP A 236 19.68 3.19 5.69
N VAL A 237 19.67 4.22 4.86
CA VAL A 237 20.15 5.58 5.15
C VAL A 237 19.08 6.59 4.75
N PRO A 238 19.10 7.83 5.28
CA PRO A 238 18.19 8.88 4.84
C PRO A 238 18.29 9.11 3.32
N PHE A 239 17.16 9.42 2.69
CA PHE A 239 17.05 9.57 1.23
C PHE A 239 18.04 10.61 0.68
N GLY A 240 18.69 10.26 -0.42
CA GLY A 240 19.72 11.04 -1.08
C GLY A 240 21.14 10.79 -0.57
N LEU A 241 21.32 9.98 0.46
CA LEU A 241 22.62 9.58 0.98
C LEU A 241 23.06 8.19 0.51
N GLY A 242 22.17 7.46 -0.16
CA GLY A 242 22.40 6.09 -0.61
C GLY A 242 22.50 5.94 -2.12
N VAL A 243 22.32 4.70 -2.55
CA VAL A 243 22.53 4.25 -3.95
C VAL A 243 21.24 3.88 -4.69
N SER A 244 20.07 4.06 -4.07
CA SER A 244 18.80 3.67 -4.66
C SER A 244 18.28 4.66 -5.71
N ASP A 245 18.89 5.83 -5.87
CA ASP A 245 18.50 6.91 -6.78
C ASP A 245 17.03 7.32 -6.60
N ILE A 246 16.69 7.74 -5.39
CA ILE A 246 15.32 8.13 -5.03
C ILE A 246 14.72 9.17 -6.00
N PRO A 247 15.45 10.22 -6.48
CA PRO A 247 14.93 11.11 -7.50
C PRO A 247 14.45 10.39 -8.76
N ALA A 248 15.26 9.49 -9.32
CA ALA A 248 14.89 8.74 -10.52
C ALA A 248 13.72 7.78 -10.28
N VAL A 249 13.62 7.18 -9.07
CA VAL A 249 12.47 6.38 -8.65
C VAL A 249 11.18 7.22 -8.65
N LEU A 250 11.20 8.41 -8.05
CA LEU A 250 10.05 9.31 -8.01
C LEU A 250 9.63 9.77 -9.42
N GLU A 251 10.58 10.10 -10.30
CA GLU A 251 10.28 10.47 -11.70
C GLU A 251 9.69 9.29 -12.48
N GLU A 252 10.20 8.09 -12.28
CA GLU A 252 9.67 6.90 -12.95
C GLU A 252 8.25 6.58 -12.49
N LEU A 253 7.95 6.65 -11.19
CA LEU A 253 6.61 6.48 -10.65
C LEU A 253 5.65 7.54 -11.21
N ARG A 254 6.09 8.80 -11.33
CA ARG A 254 5.28 9.87 -11.93
C ARG A 254 5.01 9.60 -13.40
N ARG A 255 6.03 9.17 -14.17
CA ARG A 255 5.86 8.80 -15.58
C ARG A 255 4.81 7.72 -15.76
N GLN A 256 4.67 6.83 -14.77
CA GLN A 256 3.67 5.76 -14.76
C GLN A 256 2.30 6.21 -14.25
N HIS A 257 2.10 7.50 -13.91
CA HIS A 257 0.89 8.02 -13.28
C HIS A 257 0.53 7.28 -11.99
N PHE A 258 1.56 6.95 -11.19
CA PHE A 258 1.38 6.25 -9.92
C PHE A 258 0.47 7.05 -8.97
N ASP A 259 -0.57 6.40 -8.46
CA ASP A 259 -1.56 6.98 -7.55
C ASP A 259 -1.61 6.29 -6.17
N GLY A 260 -0.64 5.41 -5.92
CA GLY A 260 -0.51 4.63 -4.70
C GLY A 260 0.17 5.36 -3.55
N ASN A 261 0.53 4.58 -2.53
CA ASN A 261 1.29 5.06 -1.38
C ASN A 261 2.78 4.72 -1.49
N LEU A 262 3.58 5.62 -0.97
CA LEU A 262 5.00 5.44 -0.70
C LEU A 262 5.15 5.21 0.81
N SER A 263 5.38 3.97 1.20
CA SER A 263 5.59 3.59 2.59
C SER A 263 7.08 3.50 2.87
N LEU A 264 7.62 4.38 3.73
CA LEU A 264 8.98 4.21 4.22
C LEU A 264 9.03 2.97 5.11
N GLU A 265 9.87 2.02 4.76
CA GLU A 265 10.20 0.90 5.61
C GLU A 265 11.68 0.98 5.98
N TYR A 266 11.96 1.81 7.01
CA TYR A 266 13.32 2.11 7.46
C TYR A 266 13.76 1.07 8.49
N GLU A 267 14.58 0.13 8.08
CA GLU A 267 15.00 -1.04 8.86
C GLU A 267 16.38 -0.85 9.50
N TYR A 268 16.65 0.33 10.01
CA TYR A 268 17.90 0.68 10.68
C TYR A 268 17.64 1.66 11.82
N ASN A 269 18.56 1.77 12.79
CA ASN A 269 18.43 2.68 13.93
C ASN A 269 17.08 2.53 14.68
N TRP A 270 16.66 1.30 14.93
CA TRP A 270 15.33 0.89 15.39
C TRP A 270 14.79 1.64 16.61
N ASP A 271 15.68 2.09 17.53
CA ASP A 271 15.29 2.76 18.77
C ASP A 271 15.12 4.27 18.57
N ALA A 272 15.69 4.85 17.51
CA ALA A 272 15.74 6.30 17.27
C ALA A 272 15.56 6.68 15.80
N SER A 273 14.75 5.92 15.03
CA SER A 273 14.59 6.11 13.58
C SER A 273 13.76 7.34 13.17
N VAL A 274 13.01 7.98 14.09
CA VAL A 274 12.13 9.11 13.76
C VAL A 274 12.88 10.27 13.06
N PRO A 275 14.06 10.71 13.48
CA PRO A 275 14.81 11.77 12.78
C PRO A 275 15.18 11.37 11.34
N ASP A 276 15.61 10.12 11.13
CA ASP A 276 16.01 9.60 9.81
C ASP A 276 14.79 9.53 8.89
N VAL A 277 13.66 9.01 9.40
CA VAL A 277 12.37 8.96 8.69
C VAL A 277 11.89 10.37 8.34
N ALA A 278 12.03 11.34 9.27
CA ALA A 278 11.65 12.74 9.01
C ALA A 278 12.53 13.37 7.91
N GLN A 279 13.83 13.03 7.84
CA GLN A 279 14.70 13.45 6.74
C GLN A 279 14.23 12.84 5.40
N CYS A 280 13.86 11.57 5.37
CA CYS A 280 13.33 10.91 4.16
C CYS A 280 12.06 11.60 3.67
N ILE A 281 11.10 11.86 4.54
CA ILE A 281 9.85 12.56 4.19
C ILE A 281 10.15 14.01 3.77
N GLY A 282 11.06 14.67 4.47
CA GLY A 282 11.54 16.03 4.15
C GLY A 282 12.19 16.10 2.78
N PHE A 283 12.97 15.08 2.39
CA PHE A 283 13.58 14.97 1.07
C PHE A 283 12.50 14.95 -0.02
N VAL A 284 11.50 14.08 0.08
CA VAL A 284 10.40 14.01 -0.90
C VAL A 284 9.62 15.33 -0.95
N ARG A 285 9.35 15.94 0.20
CA ARG A 285 8.69 17.25 0.27
C ARG A 285 9.47 18.34 -0.44
N GLY A 286 10.78 18.42 -0.20
CA GLY A 286 11.68 19.38 -0.85
C GLY A 286 11.78 19.15 -2.37
N TYR A 287 11.87 17.88 -2.75
CA TYR A 287 11.90 17.47 -4.16
C TYR A 287 10.63 17.90 -4.91
N GLU A 288 9.46 17.64 -4.35
CA GLU A 288 8.17 18.03 -4.92
C GLU A 288 7.99 19.57 -4.99
N ALA A 289 8.42 20.28 -3.94
CA ALA A 289 8.38 21.74 -3.94
C ALA A 289 9.28 22.35 -5.02
N HIS A 290 10.52 21.86 -5.16
CA HIS A 290 11.46 22.33 -6.18
C HIS A 290 10.95 22.06 -7.59
N ARG A 291 10.34 20.92 -7.85
CA ARG A 291 9.77 20.57 -9.15
C ARG A 291 8.68 21.56 -9.59
N LYS A 292 7.81 21.97 -8.67
CA LYS A 292 6.74 22.94 -8.96
C LYS A 292 7.24 24.34 -9.28
N MET A 293 8.48 24.66 -8.92
CA MET A 293 9.11 25.95 -9.21
C MET A 293 9.86 25.97 -10.56
N ARG A 294 10.06 24.83 -11.20
CA ARG A 294 10.62 24.79 -12.55
C ARG A 294 9.52 25.12 -13.57
N PRO A 295 9.77 26.09 -14.46
CA PRO A 295 8.82 26.48 -15.51
C PRO A 295 8.54 25.36 -16.51
#